data_b4f17ebe1058a0808b85c93b94ffcafc
#
_entry.id   b4f17ebe1058a0808b85c93b94ffcafc
#
_cell.length_a   1.000
_cell.length_b   1.000
_cell.length_c   1.000
_cell.angle_alpha   90.00
_cell.angle_beta   90.00
_cell.angle_gamma   90.00
#
_symmetry.space_group_name_H-M   'P 1'
#
loop_
_entity.id
_entity.type
_entity.pdbx_description
1 polymer ?
#
loop_
_entity_poly.entity_id
_entity_poly.type
_entity_poly.pdbx_seq_one_letter_code
_entity_poly.pdbx_strand_id
1 'polypeptide(L)'
;MKKLVVILTALCMLLALGCGGEKKAAPKEKAKVSMALLRLTSSAPLFIAMDKGFFAEENLEVTPQWFDAAHPIAVATASSQVDVGATGITASLFNMAASRQKLAIVADKGREQKGYSSSALIVTADNYANGITSLEALKGKRVGITQKGSTFHYMIGRMLETKGMKLDDVLLIPLGKLSAVIAALESKQMD
;
A
#
# COMPACT_ATOMS: atom_id res chain seq x y z
N MET A 1 72.24 -31.84 -10.88
CA MET A 1 70.87 -32.31 -10.65
C MET A 1 70.17 -31.55 -9.51
N LYS A 2 70.80 -31.41 -8.30
CA LYS A 2 70.14 -30.71 -7.16
C LYS A 2 69.81 -29.24 -7.43
N LYS A 3 70.62 -28.47 -8.16
CA LYS A 3 70.36 -27.06 -8.49
C LYS A 3 69.20 -26.86 -9.49
N LEU A 4 68.99 -27.81 -10.36
CA LEU A 4 67.90 -27.76 -11.35
C LEU A 4 66.50 -28.01 -10.72
N VAL A 5 66.45 -28.90 -9.72
CA VAL A 5 65.23 -29.22 -8.96
C VAL A 5 64.82 -28.04 -8.10
N VAL A 6 65.74 -27.30 -7.50
CA VAL A 6 65.42 -26.10 -6.69
C VAL A 6 64.87 -24.95 -7.53
N ILE A 7 65.39 -24.77 -8.73
CA ILE A 7 64.88 -23.74 -9.68
C ILE A 7 63.50 -24.11 -10.19
N LEU A 8 63.22 -25.39 -10.43
CA LEU A 8 61.88 -25.83 -10.88
C LEU A 8 60.81 -25.72 -9.82
N THR A 9 61.15 -26.00 -8.52
CA THR A 9 60.24 -25.82 -7.39
C THR A 9 60.00 -24.35 -7.09
N ALA A 10 60.97 -23.46 -7.22
CA ALA A 10 60.77 -22.01 -7.05
C ALA A 10 59.86 -21.41 -8.17
N LEU A 11 59.98 -21.90 -9.40
CA LEU A 11 59.14 -21.45 -10.52
C LEU A 11 57.69 -21.93 -10.38
N CYS A 12 57.46 -23.14 -9.85
CA CYS A 12 56.09 -23.63 -9.56
C CYS A 12 55.40 -22.84 -8.41
N MET A 13 56.14 -22.37 -7.39
CA MET A 13 55.56 -21.55 -6.33
C MET A 13 55.18 -20.12 -6.79
N LEU A 14 55.89 -19.57 -7.78
CA LEU A 14 55.55 -18.27 -8.35
C LEU A 14 54.29 -18.32 -9.25
N LEU A 15 53.96 -19.45 -9.82
CA LEU A 15 52.73 -19.64 -10.62
C LEU A 15 51.46 -19.86 -9.75
N ALA A 16 51.62 -20.25 -8.49
CA ALA A 16 50.47 -20.46 -7.57
C ALA A 16 49.96 -19.17 -6.93
N LEU A 17 50.69 -18.04 -7.00
CA LEU A 17 50.28 -16.73 -6.44
C LEU A 17 49.50 -15.86 -7.43
N GLY A 18 49.25 -16.32 -8.66
CA GLY A 18 48.65 -15.54 -9.73
C GLY A 18 47.13 -15.71 -9.92
N CYS A 19 46.43 -16.51 -9.13
CA CYS A 19 44.98 -16.78 -9.31
C CYS A 19 44.09 -16.32 -8.15
N GLY A 20 44.42 -15.16 -7.55
CA GLY A 20 43.56 -14.46 -6.60
C GLY A 20 42.77 -13.33 -7.26
N GLY A 21 42.27 -13.52 -8.49
CA GLY A 21 41.32 -12.60 -9.07
C GLY A 21 40.00 -12.76 -8.36
N GLU A 22 39.62 -11.80 -7.50
CA GLU A 22 38.24 -11.66 -7.07
C GLU A 22 37.35 -11.70 -8.33
N LYS A 23 36.65 -12.81 -8.52
CA LYS A 23 35.53 -12.84 -9.48
C LYS A 23 34.56 -11.79 -8.97
N LYS A 24 34.58 -10.58 -9.54
CA LYS A 24 33.45 -9.64 -9.41
C LYS A 24 32.22 -10.47 -9.71
N ALA A 25 31.41 -10.73 -8.69
CA ALA A 25 30.13 -11.40 -8.87
C ALA A 25 29.40 -10.64 -9.99
N ALA A 26 28.92 -11.36 -11.00
CA ALA A 26 28.09 -10.76 -12.03
C ALA A 26 26.97 -9.96 -11.34
N PRO A 27 26.62 -8.76 -11.85
CA PRO A 27 25.52 -7.99 -11.28
C PRO A 27 24.30 -8.91 -11.17
N LYS A 28 23.78 -9.09 -9.97
CA LYS A 28 22.54 -9.86 -9.79
C LYS A 28 21.46 -9.17 -10.61
N GLU A 29 20.80 -9.90 -11.48
CA GLU A 29 19.61 -9.41 -12.20
C GLU A 29 18.58 -8.92 -11.19
N LYS A 30 18.00 -7.74 -11.43
CA LYS A 30 16.99 -7.18 -10.54
C LYS A 30 15.75 -8.05 -10.53
N ALA A 31 15.24 -8.36 -9.36
CA ALA A 31 13.96 -9.04 -9.24
C ALA A 31 12.83 -8.09 -9.66
N LYS A 32 12.00 -8.50 -10.62
CA LYS A 32 10.85 -7.73 -11.09
C LYS A 32 9.69 -7.95 -10.15
N VAL A 33 9.09 -6.85 -9.67
CA VAL A 33 7.98 -6.86 -8.72
C VAL A 33 6.87 -5.95 -9.24
N SER A 34 5.71 -6.51 -9.48
CA SER A 34 4.49 -5.75 -9.78
C SER A 34 3.81 -5.35 -8.47
N MET A 35 3.51 -4.05 -8.28
CA MET A 35 2.94 -3.51 -7.06
C MET A 35 1.64 -2.75 -7.34
N ALA A 36 0.53 -3.23 -6.79
CA ALA A 36 -0.75 -2.53 -6.86
C ALA A 36 -0.83 -1.40 -5.82
N LEU A 37 -1.20 -0.20 -6.26
CA LEU A 37 -1.14 1.04 -5.49
C LEU A 37 -2.43 1.87 -5.64
N LEU A 38 -2.73 2.65 -4.59
CA LEU A 38 -3.70 3.75 -4.64
C LEU A 38 -2.97 5.09 -4.78
N ARG A 39 -3.54 6.03 -5.55
CA ARG A 39 -3.05 7.42 -5.63
C ARG A 39 -3.55 8.23 -4.43
N LEU A 40 -3.10 7.86 -3.24
CA LEU A 40 -3.46 8.49 -1.97
C LEU A 40 -2.20 8.87 -1.20
N THR A 41 -2.32 9.87 -0.32
CA THR A 41 -1.23 10.30 0.58
C THR A 41 -0.72 9.15 1.46
N SER A 42 -1.57 8.21 1.82
CA SER A 42 -1.18 7.00 2.55
C SER A 42 -0.21 6.08 1.78
N SER A 43 -0.01 6.30 0.49
CA SER A 43 1.00 5.61 -0.33
C SER A 43 2.32 6.39 -0.47
N ALA A 44 2.45 7.55 0.20
CA ALA A 44 3.65 8.40 0.12
C ALA A 44 4.97 7.67 0.40
N PRO A 45 5.09 6.76 1.39
CA PRO A 45 6.34 6.03 1.61
C PRO A 45 6.80 5.24 0.37
N LEU A 46 5.86 4.67 -0.39
CA LEU A 46 6.16 3.91 -1.60
C LEU A 46 6.55 4.82 -2.77
N PHE A 47 5.91 6.00 -2.90
CA PHE A 47 6.30 7.01 -3.87
C PHE A 47 7.71 7.52 -3.61
N ILE A 48 8.04 7.78 -2.34
CA ILE A 48 9.37 8.20 -1.92
C ILE A 48 10.40 7.10 -2.22
N ALA A 49 10.08 5.84 -1.92
CA ALA A 49 10.96 4.71 -2.19
C ALA A 49 11.24 4.53 -3.69
N MET A 50 10.25 4.75 -4.56
CA MET A 50 10.43 4.75 -6.00
C MET A 50 11.28 5.94 -6.48
N ASP A 51 10.98 7.15 -6.01
CA ASP A 51 11.66 8.41 -6.41
C ASP A 51 13.13 8.42 -5.97
N LYS A 52 13.41 7.96 -4.75
CA LYS A 52 14.77 7.90 -4.18
C LYS A 52 15.58 6.68 -4.60
N GLY A 53 14.99 5.73 -5.31
CA GLY A 53 15.66 4.54 -5.80
C GLY A 53 15.91 3.45 -4.75
N PHE A 54 15.25 3.50 -3.58
CA PHE A 54 15.43 2.53 -2.50
C PHE A 54 15.14 1.09 -2.93
N PHE A 55 14.17 0.90 -3.83
CA PHE A 55 13.92 -0.44 -4.39
C PHE A 55 15.10 -0.93 -5.25
N ALA A 56 15.73 -0.03 -6.01
CA ALA A 56 16.87 -0.38 -6.84
C ALA A 56 18.12 -0.74 -6.00
N GLU A 57 18.29 -0.12 -4.83
CA GLU A 57 19.34 -0.44 -3.86
C GLU A 57 19.20 -1.88 -3.33
N GLU A 58 17.95 -2.36 -3.23
CA GLU A 58 17.61 -3.73 -2.80
C GLU A 58 17.53 -4.71 -3.99
N ASN A 59 18.05 -4.36 -5.15
CA ASN A 59 17.98 -5.18 -6.36
C ASN A 59 16.55 -5.47 -6.84
N LEU A 60 15.60 -4.56 -6.61
CA LEU A 60 14.23 -4.67 -7.05
C LEU A 60 13.96 -3.71 -8.22
N GLU A 61 13.22 -4.19 -9.22
CA GLU A 61 12.60 -3.39 -10.27
C GLU A 61 11.10 -3.39 -10.05
N VAL A 62 10.58 -2.33 -9.41
CA VAL A 62 9.17 -2.24 -9.05
C VAL A 62 8.38 -1.56 -10.15
N THR A 63 7.34 -2.24 -10.65
CA THR A 63 6.38 -1.70 -11.62
C THR A 63 5.05 -1.40 -10.94
N PRO A 64 4.66 -0.11 -10.79
CA PRO A 64 3.41 0.25 -10.16
C PRO A 64 2.20 -0.03 -11.06
N GLN A 65 1.16 -0.62 -10.50
CA GLN A 65 -0.17 -0.76 -11.09
C GLN A 65 -1.19 0.03 -10.28
N TRP A 66 -1.96 0.91 -10.94
CA TRP A 66 -2.84 1.85 -10.27
C TRP A 66 -4.26 1.32 -10.17
N PHE A 67 -4.81 1.42 -8.97
CA PHE A 67 -6.19 1.04 -8.66
C PHE A 67 -6.94 2.22 -8.02
N ASP A 68 -8.25 2.21 -8.15
CA ASP A 68 -9.12 3.26 -7.60
C ASP A 68 -9.63 2.95 -6.18
N ALA A 69 -9.54 1.70 -5.74
CA ALA A 69 -10.04 1.28 -4.43
C ALA A 69 -9.26 0.09 -3.84
N ALA A 70 -9.40 -0.11 -2.53
CA ALA A 70 -8.66 -1.12 -1.77
C ALA A 70 -9.04 -2.57 -2.11
N HIS A 71 -10.33 -2.83 -2.33
CA HIS A 71 -10.81 -4.19 -2.59
C HIS A 71 -10.24 -4.80 -3.89
N PRO A 72 -10.23 -4.12 -5.04
CA PRO A 72 -9.59 -4.64 -6.25
C PRO A 72 -8.10 -4.97 -6.07
N ILE A 73 -7.37 -4.21 -5.26
CA ILE A 73 -5.96 -4.52 -4.94
C ILE A 73 -5.85 -5.86 -4.21
N ALA A 74 -6.69 -6.07 -3.19
CA ALA A 74 -6.68 -7.33 -2.46
C ALA A 74 -7.01 -8.53 -3.37
N VAL A 75 -7.99 -8.37 -4.30
CA VAL A 75 -8.33 -9.39 -5.30
C VAL A 75 -7.16 -9.67 -6.24
N ALA A 76 -6.55 -8.63 -6.80
CA ALA A 76 -5.41 -8.77 -7.73
C ALA A 76 -4.22 -9.46 -7.06
N THR A 77 -3.95 -9.15 -5.79
CA THR A 77 -2.88 -9.80 -5.02
C THR A 77 -3.21 -11.26 -4.73
N ALA A 78 -4.43 -11.55 -4.30
CA ALA A 78 -4.86 -12.93 -4.00
C ALA A 78 -4.88 -13.85 -5.23
N SER A 79 -5.16 -13.28 -6.40
CA SER A 79 -5.16 -14.00 -7.68
C SER A 79 -3.79 -14.00 -8.39
N SER A 80 -2.73 -13.50 -7.74
CA SER A 80 -1.38 -13.39 -8.30
C SER A 80 -1.30 -12.58 -9.61
N GLN A 81 -2.22 -11.64 -9.82
CA GLN A 81 -2.13 -10.65 -10.89
C GLN A 81 -1.08 -9.59 -10.59
N VAL A 82 -0.79 -9.37 -9.32
CA VAL A 82 0.30 -8.53 -8.82
C VAL A 82 1.02 -9.28 -7.70
N ASP A 83 2.30 -9.00 -7.53
CA ASP A 83 3.13 -9.64 -6.50
C ASP A 83 2.87 -9.02 -5.14
N VAL A 84 2.67 -7.70 -5.08
CA VAL A 84 2.47 -6.95 -3.84
C VAL A 84 1.27 -6.02 -3.97
N GLY A 85 0.38 -6.04 -2.98
CA GLY A 85 -0.74 -5.13 -2.87
C GLY A 85 -0.56 -4.13 -1.72
N ALA A 86 -0.36 -2.85 -2.04
CA ALA A 86 -0.29 -1.78 -1.05
C ALA A 86 -1.68 -1.21 -0.76
N THR A 87 -2.43 -1.88 0.08
CA THR A 87 -3.82 -1.56 0.40
C THR A 87 -4.02 -1.31 1.90
N GLY A 88 -5.21 -0.95 2.32
CA GLY A 88 -5.60 -0.89 3.72
C GLY A 88 -6.00 -2.26 4.27
N ILE A 89 -5.83 -2.46 5.57
CA ILE A 89 -6.40 -3.60 6.28
C ILE A 89 -7.90 -3.36 6.42
N THR A 90 -8.70 -4.06 5.63
CA THR A 90 -10.15 -3.85 5.49
C THR A 90 -10.93 -5.13 5.80
N ALA A 91 -12.24 -5.00 6.04
CA ALA A 91 -13.11 -6.15 6.17
C ALA A 91 -13.04 -7.10 4.96
N SER A 92 -12.89 -6.54 3.74
CA SER A 92 -12.69 -7.34 2.53
C SER A 92 -11.44 -8.20 2.61
N LEU A 93 -10.31 -7.66 3.10
CA LEU A 93 -9.07 -8.41 3.27
C LEU A 93 -9.23 -9.58 4.25
N PHE A 94 -9.89 -9.35 5.40
CA PHE A 94 -10.18 -10.39 6.38
C PHE A 94 -11.10 -11.47 5.82
N ASN A 95 -12.14 -11.09 5.07
CA ASN A 95 -13.05 -12.04 4.43
C ASN A 95 -12.32 -12.91 3.40
N MET A 96 -11.38 -12.34 2.65
CA MET A 96 -10.55 -13.11 1.70
C MET A 96 -9.62 -14.06 2.43
N ALA A 97 -8.98 -13.64 3.52
CA ALA A 97 -8.15 -14.51 4.35
C ALA A 97 -8.98 -15.66 4.97
N ALA A 98 -10.19 -15.36 5.48
CA ALA A 98 -11.12 -16.38 5.99
C ALA A 98 -11.56 -17.38 4.90
N SER A 99 -11.63 -16.94 3.64
CA SER A 99 -11.90 -17.80 2.48
C SER A 99 -10.67 -18.57 1.99
N ARG A 100 -9.63 -18.72 2.82
CA ARG A 100 -8.38 -19.44 2.57
C ARG A 100 -7.54 -18.88 1.42
N GLN A 101 -7.71 -17.62 1.06
CA GLN A 101 -6.79 -16.94 0.14
C GLN A 101 -5.44 -16.76 0.84
N LYS A 102 -4.36 -17.16 0.16
CA LYS A 102 -2.99 -17.07 0.70
C LYS A 102 -2.48 -15.64 0.57
N LEU A 103 -2.72 -14.83 1.59
CA LEU A 103 -2.21 -13.47 1.70
C LEU A 103 -1.34 -13.36 2.96
N ALA A 104 -0.22 -12.65 2.86
CA ALA A 104 0.66 -12.33 3.98
C ALA A 104 0.83 -10.82 4.06
N ILE A 105 0.75 -10.26 5.27
CA ILE A 105 1.13 -8.88 5.54
C ILE A 105 2.63 -8.86 5.79
N VAL A 106 3.38 -8.18 4.93
CA VAL A 106 4.85 -8.19 4.97
C VAL A 106 5.43 -6.88 5.51
N ALA A 107 4.68 -5.78 5.44
CA ALA A 107 5.09 -4.47 5.95
C ALA A 107 3.89 -3.59 6.25
N ASP A 108 4.06 -2.63 7.16
CA ASP A 108 3.14 -1.51 7.39
C ASP A 108 3.57 -0.31 6.52
N LYS A 109 2.62 0.32 5.83
CA LYS A 109 2.88 1.56 5.06
C LYS A 109 2.41 2.83 5.78
N GLY A 110 1.78 2.70 6.93
CA GLY A 110 1.30 3.79 7.76
C GLY A 110 0.02 3.42 8.52
N ARG A 111 -0.25 4.19 9.56
CA ARG A 111 -1.40 3.99 10.44
C ARG A 111 -2.02 5.32 10.85
N GLU A 112 -3.31 5.31 11.14
CA GLU A 112 -3.99 6.41 11.83
C GLU A 112 -3.60 6.41 13.32
N GLN A 113 -3.24 7.57 13.83
CA GLN A 113 -2.89 7.77 15.23
C GLN A 113 -3.39 9.13 15.68
N LYS A 114 -3.74 9.28 16.97
CA LYS A 114 -4.16 10.57 17.55
C LYS A 114 -3.09 11.65 17.27
N GLY A 115 -3.52 12.74 16.64
CA GLY A 115 -2.64 13.84 16.23
C GLY A 115 -1.94 13.63 14.86
N TYR A 116 -2.07 12.45 14.26
CA TYR A 116 -1.49 12.11 12.95
C TYR A 116 -2.52 11.31 12.15
N SER A 117 -3.42 12.02 11.50
CA SER A 117 -4.48 11.41 10.70
C SER A 117 -4.29 11.75 9.22
N SER A 118 -4.38 10.75 8.36
CA SER A 118 -4.34 10.91 6.90
C SER A 118 -5.73 10.99 6.28
N SER A 119 -6.78 10.80 7.09
CA SER A 119 -8.16 10.75 6.65
C SER A 119 -9.04 11.64 7.54
N ALA A 120 -10.08 12.20 6.95
CA ALA A 120 -11.06 13.02 7.65
C ALA A 120 -12.48 12.79 7.08
N LEU A 121 -13.47 12.94 7.95
CA LEU A 121 -14.84 13.18 7.52
C LEU A 121 -14.99 14.67 7.24
N ILE A 122 -15.49 15.01 6.07
CA ILE A 122 -15.66 16.40 5.62
C ILE A 122 -17.12 16.66 5.24
N VAL A 123 -17.55 17.88 5.43
CA VAL A 123 -18.85 18.41 4.98
C VAL A 123 -18.62 19.72 4.20
N THR A 124 -19.58 20.13 3.38
CA THR A 124 -19.51 21.45 2.74
C THR A 124 -19.73 22.56 3.77
N ALA A 125 -19.23 23.75 3.49
CA ALA A 125 -19.45 24.93 4.35
C ALA A 125 -20.96 25.20 4.53
N ASP A 126 -21.77 25.03 3.47
CA ASP A 126 -23.22 25.20 3.54
C ASP A 126 -23.86 24.19 4.51
N ASN A 127 -23.48 22.91 4.40
CA ASN A 127 -24.00 21.85 5.27
C ASN A 127 -23.58 22.06 6.72
N TYR A 128 -22.33 22.52 6.95
CA TYR A 128 -21.87 22.89 8.27
C TYR A 128 -22.69 24.03 8.86
N ALA A 129 -22.93 25.12 8.10
CA ALA A 129 -23.76 26.25 8.50
C ALA A 129 -25.22 25.83 8.78
N ASN A 130 -25.73 24.81 8.05
CA ASN A 130 -27.07 24.24 8.22
C ASN A 130 -27.15 23.16 9.33
N GLY A 131 -26.12 23.07 10.21
CA GLY A 131 -26.18 22.27 11.42
C GLY A 131 -25.54 20.88 11.34
N ILE A 132 -24.86 20.49 10.25
CA ILE A 132 -24.08 19.25 10.22
C ILE A 132 -22.72 19.53 10.87
N THR A 133 -22.71 19.63 12.18
CA THR A 133 -21.52 19.99 12.98
C THR A 133 -21.05 18.88 13.91
N SER A 134 -21.75 17.75 13.93
CA SER A 134 -21.44 16.59 14.76
C SER A 134 -21.76 15.27 14.05
N LEU A 135 -21.31 14.16 14.58
CA LEU A 135 -21.62 12.83 14.05
C LEU A 135 -23.12 12.51 14.17
N GLU A 136 -23.78 12.96 15.24
CA GLU A 136 -25.20 12.76 15.47
C GLU A 136 -26.05 13.48 14.43
N ALA A 137 -25.57 14.61 13.91
CA ALA A 137 -26.23 15.36 12.83
C ALA A 137 -26.21 14.64 11.48
N LEU A 138 -25.42 13.57 11.35
CA LEU A 138 -25.40 12.74 10.15
C LEU A 138 -26.58 11.78 10.03
N LYS A 139 -27.43 11.67 11.06
CA LYS A 139 -28.57 10.77 11.01
C LYS A 139 -29.48 11.07 9.80
N GLY A 140 -29.71 10.06 8.96
CA GLY A 140 -30.47 10.18 7.71
C GLY A 140 -29.76 10.93 6.57
N LYS A 141 -28.48 11.35 6.76
CA LYS A 141 -27.70 12.06 5.75
C LYS A 141 -27.00 11.12 4.78
N ARG A 142 -26.72 11.61 3.57
CA ARG A 142 -25.98 10.90 2.53
C ARG A 142 -24.48 11.05 2.79
N VAL A 143 -23.81 9.94 3.06
CA VAL A 143 -22.37 9.89 3.34
C VAL A 143 -21.67 9.13 2.21
N GLY A 144 -20.80 9.81 1.47
CA GLY A 144 -20.03 9.23 0.38
C GLY A 144 -18.89 8.36 0.88
N ILE A 145 -18.76 7.15 0.33
CA ILE A 145 -17.64 6.24 0.56
C ILE A 145 -17.13 5.70 -0.78
N THR A 146 -15.92 5.18 -0.83
CA THR A 146 -15.40 4.57 -2.06
C THR A 146 -16.14 3.26 -2.35
N GLN A 147 -16.20 2.34 -1.39
CA GLN A 147 -16.86 1.03 -1.56
C GLN A 147 -17.31 0.47 -0.20
N LYS A 148 -18.34 -0.38 -0.22
CA LYS A 148 -18.65 -1.21 0.96
C LYS A 148 -17.48 -2.14 1.25
N GLY A 149 -17.12 -2.30 2.53
CA GLY A 149 -15.95 -3.07 2.96
C GLY A 149 -14.60 -2.33 2.81
N SER A 150 -14.60 -1.06 2.33
CA SER A 150 -13.39 -0.23 2.25
C SER A 150 -12.96 0.32 3.61
N THR A 151 -11.77 0.93 3.65
CA THR A 151 -11.28 1.66 4.83
C THR A 151 -12.26 2.76 5.27
N PHE A 152 -12.81 3.55 4.33
CA PHE A 152 -13.76 4.61 4.65
C PHE A 152 -15.09 4.05 5.20
N HIS A 153 -15.55 2.91 4.70
CA HIS A 153 -16.71 2.22 5.26
C HIS A 153 -16.48 1.79 6.72
N TYR A 154 -15.31 1.23 7.01
CA TYR A 154 -14.92 0.87 8.38
C TYR A 154 -14.80 2.11 9.27
N MET A 155 -14.13 3.17 8.80
CA MET A 155 -13.90 4.39 9.58
C MET A 155 -15.21 5.07 9.97
N ILE A 156 -16.14 5.28 9.03
CA ILE A 156 -17.44 5.89 9.37
C ILE A 156 -18.22 5.02 10.36
N GLY A 157 -18.19 3.70 10.23
CA GLY A 157 -18.82 2.81 11.19
C GLY A 157 -18.26 3.00 12.59
N ARG A 158 -16.94 3.01 12.73
CA ARG A 158 -16.26 3.23 14.02
C ARG A 158 -16.55 4.61 14.61
N MET A 159 -16.60 5.65 13.78
CA MET A 159 -16.98 7.00 14.23
C MET A 159 -18.41 7.03 14.78
N LEU A 160 -19.37 6.47 14.04
CA LEU A 160 -20.77 6.42 14.48
C LEU A 160 -20.96 5.64 15.77
N GLU A 161 -20.26 4.52 15.95
CA GLU A 161 -20.28 3.71 17.17
C GLU A 161 -19.86 4.51 18.42
N THR A 162 -18.91 5.47 18.29
CA THR A 162 -18.51 6.33 19.42
C THR A 162 -19.65 7.21 19.97
N LYS A 163 -20.73 7.33 19.19
CA LYS A 163 -21.93 8.09 19.50
C LYS A 163 -23.16 7.20 19.69
N GLY A 164 -22.96 5.89 19.83
CA GLY A 164 -24.07 4.94 19.94
C GLY A 164 -24.89 4.78 18.67
N MET A 165 -24.40 5.29 17.54
CA MET A 165 -25.05 5.18 16.24
C MET A 165 -24.58 3.94 15.47
N LYS A 166 -25.36 3.56 14.48
CA LYS A 166 -25.07 2.43 13.56
C LYS A 166 -24.88 2.91 12.14
N LEU A 167 -24.31 2.07 11.28
CA LEU A 167 -24.17 2.37 9.86
C LEU A 167 -25.52 2.63 9.16
N ASP A 168 -26.59 1.97 9.61
CA ASP A 168 -27.93 2.14 9.08
C ASP A 168 -28.61 3.46 9.47
N ASP A 169 -28.00 4.21 10.42
CA ASP A 169 -28.48 5.55 10.77
C ASP A 169 -28.12 6.60 9.71
N VAL A 170 -27.25 6.27 8.75
CA VAL A 170 -26.85 7.13 7.63
C VAL A 170 -27.09 6.45 6.30
N LEU A 171 -27.19 7.23 5.23
CA LEU A 171 -27.32 6.71 3.86
C LEU A 171 -25.95 6.61 3.21
N LEU A 172 -25.33 5.44 3.27
CA LEU A 172 -24.02 5.22 2.65
C LEU A 172 -24.13 5.11 1.14
N ILE A 173 -23.40 5.99 0.43
CA ILE A 173 -23.37 6.04 -1.04
C ILE A 173 -21.99 5.62 -1.53
N PRO A 174 -21.83 4.41 -2.08
CA PRO A 174 -20.57 3.95 -2.67
C PRO A 174 -20.36 4.57 -4.06
N LEU A 175 -19.25 5.28 -4.26
CA LEU A 175 -18.93 6.07 -5.46
C LEU A 175 -17.72 5.54 -6.25
N GLY A 176 -17.13 4.42 -5.84
CA GLY A 176 -16.06 3.74 -6.54
C GLY A 176 -14.67 4.27 -6.19
N LYS A 177 -14.45 5.58 -6.27
CA LYS A 177 -13.13 6.23 -6.07
C LYS A 177 -13.25 7.55 -5.30
N LEU A 178 -12.14 7.97 -4.68
CA LEU A 178 -12.12 9.19 -3.85
C LEU A 178 -12.47 10.45 -4.63
N SER A 179 -12.00 10.60 -5.87
CA SER A 179 -12.33 11.77 -6.70
C SER A 179 -13.84 11.88 -6.99
N ALA A 180 -14.53 10.75 -7.12
CA ALA A 180 -15.99 10.75 -7.29
C ALA A 180 -16.72 11.13 -5.98
N VAL A 181 -16.18 10.75 -4.82
CA VAL A 181 -16.71 11.17 -3.51
C VAL A 181 -16.60 12.70 -3.36
N ILE A 182 -15.46 13.28 -3.71
CA ILE A 182 -15.23 14.72 -3.66
C ILE A 182 -16.18 15.44 -4.63
N ALA A 183 -16.24 15.01 -5.88
CA ALA A 183 -17.13 15.62 -6.87
C ALA A 183 -18.62 15.55 -6.48
N ALA A 184 -19.06 14.45 -5.86
CA ALA A 184 -20.42 14.30 -5.38
C ALA A 184 -20.73 15.22 -4.19
N LEU A 185 -19.74 15.48 -3.34
CA LEU A 185 -19.87 16.45 -2.24
C LEU A 185 -19.98 17.88 -2.81
N GLU A 186 -19.08 18.27 -3.72
CA GLU A 186 -19.08 19.58 -4.37
C GLU A 186 -20.38 19.86 -5.15
N SER A 187 -20.91 18.84 -5.84
CA SER A 187 -22.18 18.92 -6.58
C SER A 187 -23.43 18.76 -5.70
N LYS A 188 -23.29 18.75 -4.37
CA LYS A 188 -24.39 18.60 -3.38
C LYS A 188 -25.20 17.29 -3.52
N GLN A 189 -24.60 16.27 -4.10
CA GLN A 189 -25.18 14.92 -4.12
C GLN A 189 -24.95 14.19 -2.78
N MET A 190 -24.01 14.68 -1.99
CA MET A 190 -23.72 14.22 -0.62
C MET A 190 -23.94 15.36 0.37
N ASP A 191 -24.06 15.03 1.65
CA ASP A 191 -24.21 15.94 2.77
C ASP A 191 -22.91 16.04 3.57
#